data_a79c11b6730f3cbb1f2052289ea115fa
#
_entry.id   a79c11b6730f3cbb1f2052289ea115fa
#
_cell.length_a   1.000
_cell.length_b   1.000
_cell.length_c   1.000
_cell.angle_alpha   90.00
_cell.angle_beta   90.00
_cell.angle_gamma   90.00
#
_symmetry.space_group_name_H-M   'P 1'
#
loop_
_entity.id
_entity.type
_entity.pdbx_description
1 polymer ?
#
loop_
_entity_poly.entity_id
_entity_poly.type
_entity_poly.pdbx_seq_one_letter_code
_entity_poly.pdbx_strand_id
1 'polypeptide(L)'
;MLNSFQHLLTMIDHLIQLSLAELQSEALKIRKKHFGNELTFSIPGTVTYHDSTFPLQKDRFAAISVTGGHCDLRCAHCKGKLLEAMIPAEDPETFLKIADRLRLNGAHGILVSGGADHDGQVPLDPFIPSIKTIKEKHPVLKVIVHTGLIRREPARKLKEAGVDQILIDVIGDDDTIQEVYHLNKRVKDYEETLWMLKEMGHRLAPHIIIGHHFGELRGEWRALEMVARVGVETIILVVFKTLDAPATDYFKVPNPEETSNICAIARILNPDIPIRLGCIRPAHPWKAAMERGAIDSGINTIAYPLQGTIDYAKKIGLNAKFIEMCCSLA
;
A
#
# COMPACT_ATOMS: atom_id res chain seq x y z
N MET A 1 22.14 15.28 10.68
CA MET A 1 21.29 14.95 9.52
C MET A 1 22.08 14.48 8.29
N LEU A 2 23.10 15.20 7.80
CA LEU A 2 23.92 14.75 6.65
C LEU A 2 24.60 13.38 6.85
N ASN A 3 25.14 13.09 8.04
CA ASN A 3 25.79 11.80 8.35
C ASN A 3 24.81 10.59 8.33
N SER A 4 23.56 10.79 8.73
CA SER A 4 22.56 9.70 8.73
C SER A 4 22.09 9.37 7.31
N PHE A 5 22.01 10.36 6.44
CA PHE A 5 21.66 10.19 5.03
C PHE A 5 22.72 9.38 4.27
N GLN A 6 24.00 9.81 4.38
CA GLN A 6 25.11 9.11 3.75
C GLN A 6 25.23 7.66 4.24
N HIS A 7 24.98 7.43 5.51
CA HIS A 7 24.98 6.09 6.10
C HIS A 7 23.88 5.20 5.51
N LEU A 8 22.66 5.72 5.33
CA LEU A 8 21.53 4.96 4.76
C LEU A 8 21.79 4.57 3.29
N LEU A 9 22.32 5.48 2.48
CA LEU A 9 22.70 5.18 1.09
C LEU A 9 23.79 4.09 1.03
N THR A 10 24.87 4.24 1.80
CA THR A 10 25.93 3.22 1.88
C THR A 10 25.39 1.86 2.34
N MET A 11 24.42 1.85 3.26
CA MET A 11 23.77 0.62 3.70
C MET A 11 22.96 -0.02 2.57
N ILE A 12 22.21 0.74 1.80
CA ILE A 12 21.46 0.23 0.64
C ILE A 12 22.42 -0.35 -0.40
N ASP A 13 23.49 0.38 -0.75
CA ASP A 13 24.51 -0.07 -1.72
C ASP A 13 25.15 -1.40 -1.28
N HIS A 14 25.33 -1.61 0.02
CA HIS A 14 25.79 -2.88 0.56
C HIS A 14 24.71 -3.97 0.46
N LEU A 15 23.47 -3.67 0.87
CA LEU A 15 22.38 -4.66 0.91
C LEU A 15 22.05 -5.22 -0.48
N ILE A 16 22.09 -4.41 -1.54
CA ILE A 16 21.79 -4.87 -2.90
C ILE A 16 22.86 -5.84 -3.46
N GLN A 17 24.04 -5.94 -2.83
CA GLN A 17 25.09 -6.89 -3.21
C GLN A 17 24.99 -8.24 -2.48
N LEU A 18 24.16 -8.32 -1.44
CA LEU A 18 23.97 -9.56 -0.67
C LEU A 18 23.08 -10.55 -1.44
N SER A 19 23.36 -11.84 -1.22
CA SER A 19 22.46 -12.89 -1.70
C SER A 19 21.11 -12.84 -0.99
N LEU A 20 20.03 -13.33 -1.64
CA LEU A 20 18.72 -13.43 -1.03
C LEU A 20 18.76 -14.19 0.31
N ALA A 21 19.55 -15.26 0.42
CA ALA A 21 19.66 -16.04 1.64
C ALA A 21 20.24 -15.21 2.81
N GLU A 22 21.26 -14.38 2.55
CA GLU A 22 21.82 -13.48 3.55
C GLU A 22 20.83 -12.41 3.99
N LEU A 23 20.15 -11.78 3.02
CA LEU A 23 19.12 -10.78 3.28
C LEU A 23 17.97 -11.36 4.12
N GLN A 24 17.45 -12.53 3.76
CA GLN A 24 16.38 -13.20 4.48
C GLN A 24 16.80 -13.60 5.90
N SER A 25 18.03 -14.13 6.06
CA SER A 25 18.57 -14.47 7.37
C SER A 25 18.57 -13.27 8.31
N GLU A 26 19.01 -12.09 7.83
CA GLU A 26 19.05 -10.88 8.64
C GLU A 26 17.63 -10.32 8.88
N ALA A 27 16.81 -10.25 7.85
CA ALA A 27 15.43 -9.79 7.94
C ALA A 27 14.60 -10.60 8.95
N LEU A 28 14.76 -11.93 8.98
CA LEU A 28 14.07 -12.80 9.94
C LEU A 28 14.54 -12.57 11.37
N LYS A 29 15.84 -12.36 11.61
CA LYS A 29 16.36 -12.01 12.95
C LYS A 29 15.73 -10.71 13.45
N ILE A 30 15.72 -9.68 12.60
CA ILE A 30 15.12 -8.38 12.91
C ILE A 30 13.62 -8.54 13.19
N ARG A 31 12.89 -9.23 12.31
CA ARG A 31 11.46 -9.48 12.49
C ARG A 31 11.17 -10.20 13.82
N LYS A 32 11.91 -11.27 14.11
CA LYS A 32 11.74 -12.04 15.33
C LYS A 32 11.98 -11.19 16.58
N LYS A 33 12.99 -10.32 16.54
CA LYS A 33 13.31 -9.40 17.63
C LYS A 33 12.19 -8.39 17.91
N HIS A 34 11.60 -7.81 16.88
CA HIS A 34 10.65 -6.70 17.02
C HIS A 34 9.17 -7.12 16.99
N PHE A 35 8.84 -8.23 16.32
CA PHE A 35 7.46 -8.68 16.11
C PHE A 35 7.18 -10.12 16.54
N GLY A 36 8.18 -10.83 17.08
CA GLY A 36 8.00 -12.21 17.49
C GLY A 36 7.57 -13.14 16.36
N ASN A 37 6.63 -14.03 16.63
CA ASN A 37 6.11 -15.01 15.68
C ASN A 37 4.73 -14.63 15.09
N GLU A 38 4.22 -13.42 15.37
CA GLU A 38 2.90 -12.99 14.89
C GLU A 38 2.90 -12.71 13.39
N LEU A 39 1.97 -13.29 12.64
CA LEU A 39 1.68 -12.97 11.24
C LEU A 39 0.20 -12.66 11.10
N THR A 40 -0.13 -11.59 10.37
CA THR A 40 -1.51 -11.20 10.13
C THR A 40 -1.91 -11.48 8.69
N PHE A 41 -3.07 -12.08 8.49
CA PHE A 41 -3.73 -12.19 7.20
C PHE A 41 -4.90 -11.21 7.15
N SER A 42 -4.86 -10.29 6.18
CA SER A 42 -5.85 -9.22 6.02
C SER A 42 -6.83 -9.59 4.92
N ILE A 43 -8.12 -9.62 5.24
CA ILE A 43 -9.21 -9.98 4.33
C ILE A 43 -10.31 -8.91 4.45
N PRO A 44 -10.15 -7.73 3.83
CA PRO A 44 -11.09 -6.61 3.98
C PRO A 44 -12.46 -6.84 3.33
N GLY A 45 -12.62 -7.85 2.45
CA GLY A 45 -13.90 -8.13 1.79
C GLY A 45 -14.16 -7.30 0.53
N THR A 46 -13.14 -6.60 0.01
CA THR A 46 -13.26 -5.81 -1.24
C THR A 46 -13.25 -6.67 -2.50
N VAL A 47 -12.76 -7.90 -2.41
CA VAL A 47 -12.73 -8.88 -3.51
C VAL A 47 -13.24 -10.22 -3.01
N THR A 48 -13.75 -11.05 -3.92
CA THR A 48 -14.14 -12.42 -3.59
C THR A 48 -12.92 -13.22 -3.17
N TYR A 49 -12.97 -13.80 -1.99
CA TYR A 49 -11.91 -14.62 -1.42
C TYR A 49 -12.52 -15.96 -0.99
N HIS A 50 -11.96 -17.05 -1.45
CA HIS A 50 -12.39 -18.40 -1.11
C HIS A 50 -11.33 -19.07 -0.25
N ASP A 51 -11.60 -19.19 1.03
CA ASP A 51 -10.84 -19.97 1.99
C ASP A 51 -11.80 -20.78 2.87
N SER A 52 -11.44 -22.03 3.12
CA SER A 52 -12.26 -22.92 3.94
C SER A 52 -12.20 -22.62 5.43
N THR A 53 -11.19 -21.85 5.87
CA THR A 53 -10.92 -21.57 7.29
C THR A 53 -11.46 -20.24 7.75
N PHE A 54 -11.74 -19.31 6.82
CA PHE A 54 -12.23 -17.98 7.15
C PHE A 54 -13.41 -17.57 6.24
N PRO A 55 -14.65 -17.56 6.77
CA PRO A 55 -15.82 -17.14 6.00
C PRO A 55 -15.75 -15.64 5.72
N LEU A 56 -15.59 -15.27 4.45
CA LEU A 56 -15.55 -13.88 4.01
C LEU A 56 -16.91 -13.20 4.28
N GLN A 57 -16.86 -12.08 5.00
CA GLN A 57 -17.97 -11.14 5.05
C GLN A 57 -17.70 -9.98 4.10
N LYS A 58 -18.59 -9.82 3.12
CA LYS A 58 -18.46 -8.78 2.11
C LYS A 58 -18.58 -7.38 2.74
N ASP A 59 -17.83 -6.42 2.20
CA ASP A 59 -17.88 -4.99 2.55
C ASP A 59 -17.51 -4.66 4.02
N ARG A 60 -16.76 -5.53 4.71
CA ARG A 60 -16.22 -5.20 6.03
C ARG A 60 -15.25 -4.01 5.99
N PHE A 61 -14.56 -3.84 4.87
CA PHE A 61 -13.74 -2.67 4.60
C PHE A 61 -13.87 -2.32 3.11
N ALA A 62 -14.75 -1.39 2.78
CA ALA A 62 -15.06 -1.05 1.40
C ALA A 62 -14.20 0.09 0.86
N ALA A 63 -13.97 0.11 -0.45
CA ALA A 63 -13.31 1.20 -1.15
C ALA A 63 -14.34 2.05 -1.90
N ILE A 64 -14.28 3.37 -1.74
CA ILE A 64 -15.18 4.35 -2.37
C ILE A 64 -14.37 5.23 -3.30
N SER A 65 -14.80 5.35 -4.57
CA SER A 65 -14.21 6.25 -5.55
C SER A 65 -15.00 7.55 -5.62
N VAL A 66 -14.35 8.67 -5.29
CA VAL A 66 -14.94 10.02 -5.39
C VAL A 66 -15.01 10.57 -6.81
N THR A 67 -14.42 9.86 -7.77
CA THR A 67 -14.44 10.20 -9.20
C THR A 67 -15.17 9.16 -10.05
N GLY A 68 -15.89 8.22 -9.42
CA GLY A 68 -16.46 7.09 -10.14
C GLY A 68 -15.36 6.30 -10.87
N GLY A 69 -15.50 6.14 -12.17
CA GLY A 69 -14.50 5.49 -13.03
C GLY A 69 -13.52 6.46 -13.72
N HIS A 70 -13.60 7.77 -13.44
CA HIS A 70 -12.79 8.77 -14.13
C HIS A 70 -11.39 8.91 -13.50
N CYS A 71 -10.35 9.02 -14.35
CA CYS A 71 -8.96 9.29 -13.97
C CYS A 71 -8.25 9.98 -15.14
N ASP A 72 -7.70 11.19 -14.90
CA ASP A 72 -7.00 11.95 -15.94
C ASP A 72 -5.65 11.35 -16.32
N LEU A 73 -4.95 10.74 -15.35
CA LEU A 73 -3.61 10.21 -15.60
C LEU A 73 -3.60 9.00 -16.53
N ARG A 74 -4.62 8.13 -16.44
CA ARG A 74 -4.68 6.90 -17.24
C ARG A 74 -3.34 6.15 -17.34
N CYS A 75 -2.66 6.02 -16.19
CA CYS A 75 -1.33 5.42 -16.07
C CYS A 75 -1.20 4.14 -16.89
N ALA A 76 -0.04 3.90 -17.48
CA ALA A 76 0.21 2.80 -18.42
C ALA A 76 -0.21 1.42 -17.88
N HIS A 77 -0.05 1.20 -16.55
CA HIS A 77 -0.32 -0.08 -15.91
C HIS A 77 -1.79 -0.36 -15.58
N CYS A 78 -2.63 0.66 -15.35
CA CYS A 78 -4.01 0.46 -14.89
C CYS A 78 -5.08 1.12 -15.74
N LYS A 79 -4.80 2.23 -16.45
CA LYS A 79 -5.73 2.99 -17.28
C LYS A 79 -7.08 3.30 -16.60
N GLY A 80 -7.05 3.47 -15.27
CA GLY A 80 -8.24 3.71 -14.46
C GLY A 80 -9.00 2.46 -14.02
N LYS A 81 -8.63 1.25 -14.45
CA LYS A 81 -9.35 0.00 -14.12
C LYS A 81 -9.40 -0.34 -12.64
N LEU A 82 -8.49 0.17 -11.83
CA LEU A 82 -8.56 0.03 -10.38
C LEU A 82 -9.86 0.59 -9.79
N LEU A 83 -10.43 1.62 -10.42
CA LEU A 83 -11.64 2.27 -9.96
C LEU A 83 -12.91 1.44 -10.17
N GLU A 84 -12.91 0.50 -11.13
CA GLU A 84 -14.06 -0.35 -11.44
C GLU A 84 -14.45 -1.27 -10.25
N ALA A 85 -13.50 -1.59 -9.38
CA ALA A 85 -13.72 -2.39 -8.18
C ALA A 85 -14.19 -1.56 -6.97
N MET A 86 -14.23 -0.22 -7.09
CA MET A 86 -14.61 0.69 -6.03
C MET A 86 -16.09 1.08 -6.15
N ILE A 87 -16.71 1.42 -5.03
CA ILE A 87 -18.08 1.93 -5.01
C ILE A 87 -18.05 3.40 -5.48
N PRO A 88 -18.75 3.76 -6.57
CA PRO A 88 -18.73 5.14 -7.07
C PRO A 88 -19.54 6.07 -6.16
N ALA A 89 -18.98 7.25 -5.86
CA ALA A 89 -19.62 8.32 -5.09
C ALA A 89 -19.07 9.68 -5.55
N GLU A 90 -19.59 10.19 -6.66
CA GLU A 90 -19.06 11.35 -7.38
C GLU A 90 -19.53 12.70 -6.78
N ASP A 91 -20.39 12.65 -5.76
CA ASP A 91 -20.82 13.82 -5.01
C ASP A 91 -20.84 13.55 -3.50
N PRO A 92 -20.69 14.62 -2.65
CA PRO A 92 -20.62 14.49 -1.20
C PRO A 92 -21.87 13.86 -0.53
N GLU A 93 -23.07 14.07 -1.09
CA GLU A 93 -24.31 13.53 -0.54
C GLU A 93 -24.39 12.01 -0.76
N THR A 94 -24.09 11.56 -1.97
CA THR A 94 -23.99 10.13 -2.33
C THR A 94 -22.92 9.44 -1.49
N PHE A 95 -21.76 10.09 -1.29
CA PHE A 95 -20.69 9.58 -0.42
C PHE A 95 -21.20 9.35 1.01
N LEU A 96 -21.89 10.32 1.61
CA LEU A 96 -22.46 10.20 2.96
C LEU A 96 -23.44 9.03 3.06
N LYS A 97 -24.36 8.89 2.11
CA LYS A 97 -25.36 7.81 2.07
C LYS A 97 -24.69 6.42 1.99
N ILE A 98 -23.64 6.31 1.16
CA ILE A 98 -22.89 5.06 1.01
C ILE A 98 -22.15 4.72 2.29
N ALA A 99 -21.41 5.68 2.87
CA ALA A 99 -20.64 5.46 4.10
C ALA A 99 -21.53 5.08 5.29
N ASP A 100 -22.67 5.75 5.45
CA ASP A 100 -23.68 5.41 6.46
C ASP A 100 -24.21 3.97 6.27
N ARG A 101 -24.63 3.63 5.05
CA ARG A 101 -25.11 2.28 4.73
C ARG A 101 -24.08 1.21 5.03
N LEU A 102 -22.83 1.41 4.62
CA LEU A 102 -21.72 0.48 4.89
C LEU A 102 -21.55 0.29 6.40
N ARG A 103 -21.53 1.37 7.17
CA ARG A 103 -21.39 1.28 8.63
C ARG A 103 -22.57 0.54 9.28
N LEU A 104 -23.80 0.82 8.87
CA LEU A 104 -25.00 0.12 9.38
C LEU A 104 -24.98 -1.37 9.02
N ASN A 105 -24.37 -1.74 7.89
CA ASN A 105 -24.18 -3.13 7.48
C ASN A 105 -22.95 -3.79 8.14
N GLY A 106 -22.32 -3.14 9.11
CA GLY A 106 -21.25 -3.70 9.90
C GLY A 106 -19.84 -3.47 9.37
N ALA A 107 -19.63 -2.52 8.44
CA ALA A 107 -18.29 -2.15 8.01
C ALA A 107 -17.43 -1.63 9.17
N HIS A 108 -16.18 -2.07 9.22
CA HIS A 108 -15.18 -1.61 10.18
C HIS A 108 -14.47 -0.34 9.71
N GLY A 109 -14.42 -0.13 8.40
CA GLY A 109 -13.80 1.05 7.81
C GLY A 109 -14.07 1.20 6.32
N ILE A 110 -13.62 2.32 5.79
CA ILE A 110 -13.69 2.67 4.37
C ILE A 110 -12.35 3.22 3.90
N LEU A 111 -11.99 2.89 2.66
CA LEU A 111 -10.97 3.58 1.89
C LEU A 111 -11.65 4.61 0.99
N VAL A 112 -11.28 5.87 1.12
CA VAL A 112 -11.70 6.94 0.22
C VAL A 112 -10.58 7.23 -0.76
N SER A 113 -10.84 7.12 -2.04
CA SER A 113 -9.88 7.38 -3.11
C SER A 113 -10.62 7.78 -4.39
N GLY A 114 -9.93 7.80 -5.51
CA GLY A 114 -10.48 8.10 -6.82
C GLY A 114 -9.39 8.13 -7.87
N GLY A 115 -9.75 8.47 -9.10
CA GLY A 115 -8.77 8.82 -10.12
C GLY A 115 -8.06 10.11 -9.77
N ALA A 116 -6.81 10.22 -10.20
CA ALA A 116 -6.02 11.42 -10.00
C ALA A 116 -6.22 12.40 -11.16
N ASP A 117 -6.09 13.70 -10.84
CA ASP A 117 -5.99 14.80 -11.82
C ASP A 117 -4.59 14.85 -12.47
N HIS A 118 -4.40 15.81 -13.39
CA HIS A 118 -3.12 16.01 -14.08
C HIS A 118 -1.95 16.41 -13.17
N ASP A 119 -2.22 16.81 -11.92
CA ASP A 119 -1.20 17.08 -10.90
C ASP A 119 -0.89 15.85 -10.02
N GLY A 120 -1.55 14.73 -10.26
CA GLY A 120 -1.38 13.51 -9.48
C GLY A 120 -2.15 13.48 -8.17
N GLN A 121 -3.17 14.34 -8.00
CA GLN A 121 -3.99 14.45 -6.79
C GLN A 121 -5.34 13.79 -6.99
N VAL A 122 -5.84 13.11 -5.98
CA VAL A 122 -7.27 12.72 -5.92
C VAL A 122 -8.07 13.96 -5.49
N PRO A 123 -9.17 14.34 -6.19
CA PRO A 123 -9.92 15.57 -5.91
C PRO A 123 -10.82 15.44 -4.67
N LEU A 124 -10.22 15.42 -3.50
CA LEU A 124 -10.88 15.17 -2.20
C LEU A 124 -11.54 16.40 -1.57
N ASP A 125 -11.15 17.62 -1.98
CA ASP A 125 -11.61 18.87 -1.35
C ASP A 125 -13.13 18.92 -1.10
N PRO A 126 -14.01 18.60 -2.07
CA PRO A 126 -15.47 18.64 -1.87
C PRO A 126 -15.97 17.64 -0.83
N PHE A 127 -15.24 16.52 -0.62
CA PHE A 127 -15.64 15.41 0.22
C PHE A 127 -15.17 15.53 1.68
N ILE A 128 -14.20 16.41 1.96
CA ILE A 128 -13.64 16.57 3.31
C ILE A 128 -14.70 16.90 4.37
N PRO A 129 -15.68 17.81 4.13
CA PRO A 129 -16.76 18.03 5.08
C PRO A 129 -17.59 16.77 5.37
N SER A 130 -17.85 15.97 4.33
CA SER A 130 -18.58 14.71 4.47
C SER A 130 -17.78 13.65 5.24
N ILE A 131 -16.46 13.57 5.02
CA ILE A 131 -15.55 12.72 5.80
C ILE A 131 -15.61 13.12 7.28
N LYS A 132 -15.56 14.40 7.58
CA LYS A 132 -15.70 14.91 8.96
C LYS A 132 -17.03 14.48 9.59
N THR A 133 -18.14 14.70 8.88
CA THR A 133 -19.47 14.29 9.33
C THR A 133 -19.55 12.78 9.64
N ILE A 134 -18.98 11.93 8.78
CA ILE A 134 -18.94 10.49 9.00
C ILE A 134 -18.10 10.14 10.23
N LYS A 135 -16.97 10.78 10.44
CA LYS A 135 -16.12 10.55 11.62
C LYS A 135 -16.80 10.99 12.92
N GLU A 136 -17.52 12.11 12.89
CA GLU A 136 -18.32 12.58 14.05
C GLU A 136 -19.49 11.64 14.36
N LYS A 137 -20.22 11.21 13.35
CA LYS A 137 -21.36 10.31 13.48
C LYS A 137 -20.97 8.88 13.85
N HIS A 138 -19.85 8.40 13.34
CA HIS A 138 -19.34 7.03 13.51
C HIS A 138 -17.86 7.01 13.94
N PRO A 139 -17.54 7.41 15.19
CA PRO A 139 -16.15 7.56 15.65
C PRO A 139 -15.30 6.28 15.57
N VAL A 140 -15.96 5.11 15.64
CA VAL A 140 -15.27 3.80 15.55
C VAL A 140 -14.97 3.37 14.10
N LEU A 141 -15.66 3.96 13.11
CA LEU A 141 -15.41 3.66 11.70
C LEU A 141 -14.03 4.18 11.29
N LYS A 142 -13.19 3.28 10.78
CA LYS A 142 -11.89 3.69 10.24
C LYS A 142 -12.06 4.32 8.87
N VAL A 143 -11.53 5.52 8.70
CA VAL A 143 -11.49 6.23 7.43
C VAL A 143 -10.05 6.42 7.02
N ILE A 144 -9.62 5.72 5.97
CA ILE A 144 -8.30 5.89 5.37
C ILE A 144 -8.47 6.53 4.00
N VAL A 145 -7.48 7.32 3.58
CA VAL A 145 -7.60 8.11 2.35
C VAL A 145 -6.35 7.92 1.50
N HIS A 146 -6.53 7.54 0.23
CA HIS A 146 -5.45 7.52 -0.75
C HIS A 146 -5.49 8.83 -1.52
N THR A 147 -4.44 9.66 -1.38
CA THR A 147 -4.51 11.08 -1.75
C THR A 147 -3.80 11.43 -3.05
N GLY A 148 -2.84 10.60 -3.49
CA GLY A 148 -1.85 11.06 -4.45
C GLY A 148 -1.01 12.22 -3.88
N LEU A 149 -0.46 13.07 -4.76
CA LEU A 149 0.40 14.22 -4.41
C LEU A 149 -0.42 15.40 -3.86
N ILE A 150 -1.01 15.22 -2.69
CA ILE A 150 -1.93 16.17 -2.07
C ILE A 150 -1.25 17.49 -1.70
N ARG A 151 -1.96 18.61 -1.89
CA ARG A 151 -1.52 19.93 -1.46
C ARG A 151 -1.69 20.14 0.05
N ARG A 152 -0.98 21.13 0.58
CA ARG A 152 -0.93 21.45 2.03
C ARG A 152 -2.31 21.72 2.62
N GLU A 153 -3.15 22.50 1.97
CA GLU A 153 -4.45 22.91 2.53
C GLU A 153 -5.46 21.75 2.61
N PRO A 154 -5.71 20.94 1.56
CA PRO A 154 -6.51 19.73 1.69
C PRO A 154 -5.95 18.75 2.73
N ALA A 155 -4.63 18.57 2.80
CA ALA A 155 -4.00 17.70 3.80
C ALA A 155 -4.32 18.16 5.24
N ARG A 156 -4.21 19.47 5.53
CA ARG A 156 -4.60 20.05 6.83
C ARG A 156 -6.07 19.77 7.15
N LYS A 157 -6.97 20.01 6.20
CA LYS A 157 -8.40 19.76 6.37
C LYS A 157 -8.73 18.28 6.62
N LEU A 158 -8.04 17.35 5.94
CA LEU A 158 -8.19 15.90 6.21
C LEU A 158 -7.76 15.55 7.64
N LYS A 159 -6.70 16.17 8.16
CA LYS A 159 -6.30 16.00 9.56
C LYS A 159 -7.39 16.46 10.52
N GLU A 160 -7.96 17.64 10.28
CA GLU A 160 -9.05 18.20 11.07
C GLU A 160 -10.36 17.41 10.95
N ALA A 161 -10.58 16.76 9.81
CA ALA A 161 -11.71 15.85 9.62
C ALA A 161 -11.56 14.50 10.34
N GLY A 162 -10.40 14.23 10.97
CA GLY A 162 -10.17 13.03 11.76
C GLY A 162 -9.90 11.77 10.96
N VAL A 163 -9.29 11.91 9.77
CA VAL A 163 -8.84 10.76 8.96
C VAL A 163 -7.85 9.91 9.75
N ASP A 164 -8.05 8.59 9.76
CA ASP A 164 -7.24 7.67 10.56
C ASP A 164 -5.85 7.43 9.95
N GLN A 165 -5.72 7.43 8.61
CA GLN A 165 -4.44 7.19 7.93
C GLN A 165 -4.47 7.73 6.49
N ILE A 166 -3.35 8.26 6.03
CA ILE A 166 -3.11 8.65 4.64
C ILE A 166 -2.29 7.56 3.93
N LEU A 167 -2.76 7.16 2.77
CA LEU A 167 -2.10 6.28 1.84
C LEU A 167 -1.61 7.10 0.64
N ILE A 168 -0.41 6.80 0.18
CA ILE A 168 0.21 7.46 -0.98
C ILE A 168 1.16 6.49 -1.66
N ASP A 169 1.11 6.40 -3.00
CA ASP A 169 2.15 5.72 -3.74
C ASP A 169 3.44 6.53 -3.67
N VAL A 170 4.56 5.86 -3.44
CA VAL A 170 5.88 6.48 -3.36
C VAL A 170 6.74 5.96 -4.50
N ILE A 171 7.11 6.86 -5.41
CA ILE A 171 7.86 6.55 -6.61
C ILE A 171 9.25 7.14 -6.48
N GLY A 172 10.27 6.31 -6.62
CA GLY A 172 11.66 6.70 -6.43
C GLY A 172 12.45 6.88 -7.73
N ASP A 173 11.79 6.96 -8.89
CA ASP A 173 12.42 7.09 -10.20
C ASP A 173 11.66 8.09 -11.09
N ASP A 174 12.37 9.08 -11.60
CA ASP A 174 11.78 10.17 -12.40
C ASP A 174 11.23 9.67 -13.75
N ASP A 175 11.91 8.71 -14.38
CA ASP A 175 11.43 8.13 -15.64
C ASP A 175 10.12 7.38 -15.42
N THR A 176 9.99 6.63 -14.33
CA THR A 176 8.76 5.95 -13.96
C THR A 176 7.61 6.95 -13.76
N ILE A 177 7.86 8.10 -13.12
CA ILE A 177 6.86 9.15 -12.94
C ILE A 177 6.38 9.69 -14.28
N GLN A 178 7.27 9.89 -15.23
CA GLN A 178 6.95 10.46 -16.54
C GLN A 178 6.35 9.42 -17.48
N GLU A 179 6.94 8.23 -17.60
CA GLU A 179 6.58 7.24 -18.61
C GLU A 179 5.39 6.36 -18.18
N VAL A 180 5.29 6.03 -16.89
CA VAL A 180 4.21 5.17 -16.37
C VAL A 180 2.99 5.99 -15.93
N TYR A 181 3.23 7.12 -15.23
CA TYR A 181 2.16 7.96 -14.68
C TYR A 181 1.80 9.15 -15.56
N HIS A 182 2.63 9.49 -16.54
CA HIS A 182 2.45 10.65 -17.41
C HIS A 182 2.40 11.98 -16.65
N LEU A 183 3.09 12.03 -15.50
CA LEU A 183 3.14 13.18 -14.61
C LEU A 183 4.36 14.07 -14.87
N ASN A 184 4.16 15.37 -14.94
CA ASN A 184 5.24 16.36 -14.92
C ASN A 184 5.65 16.66 -13.48
N LYS A 185 6.09 15.62 -12.76
CA LYS A 185 6.57 15.65 -11.38
C LYS A 185 7.91 14.92 -11.30
N ARG A 186 8.54 14.99 -10.15
CA ARG A 186 9.82 14.39 -9.83
C ARG A 186 9.76 13.61 -8.52
N VAL A 187 10.73 12.75 -8.29
CA VAL A 187 10.92 12.05 -7.00
C VAL A 187 10.85 13.00 -5.82
N LYS A 188 11.42 14.20 -5.97
CA LYS A 188 11.40 15.25 -4.96
C LYS A 188 9.98 15.66 -4.54
N ASP A 189 9.01 15.72 -5.46
CA ASP A 189 7.63 16.08 -5.13
C ASP A 189 6.98 15.05 -4.20
N TYR A 190 7.30 13.76 -4.39
CA TYR A 190 6.87 12.69 -3.49
C TYR A 190 7.52 12.81 -2.11
N GLU A 191 8.81 13.09 -2.07
CA GLU A 191 9.54 13.27 -0.82
C GLU A 191 9.01 14.48 -0.02
N GLU A 192 8.80 15.61 -0.67
CA GLU A 192 8.23 16.83 -0.06
C GLU A 192 6.79 16.57 0.45
N THR A 193 5.99 15.83 -0.31
CA THR A 193 4.63 15.44 0.12
C THR A 193 4.66 14.56 1.36
N LEU A 194 5.55 13.57 1.43
CA LEU A 194 5.68 12.71 2.61
C LEU A 194 6.09 13.52 3.85
N TRP A 195 7.08 14.40 3.73
CA TRP A 195 7.52 15.26 4.84
C TRP A 195 6.41 16.20 5.29
N MET A 196 5.72 16.84 4.36
CA MET A 196 4.59 17.73 4.66
C MET A 196 3.49 17.00 5.44
N LEU A 197 3.09 15.81 5.00
CA LEU A 197 2.09 14.99 5.68
C LEU A 197 2.54 14.56 7.08
N LYS A 198 3.82 14.19 7.22
CA LYS A 198 4.41 13.80 8.52
C LYS A 198 4.45 14.98 9.49
N GLU A 199 4.89 16.17 9.05
CA GLU A 199 4.91 17.40 9.85
C GLU A 199 3.51 17.80 10.34
N MET A 200 2.46 17.53 9.54
CA MET A 200 1.07 17.74 9.95
C MET A 200 0.55 16.65 10.92
N GLY A 201 1.37 15.67 11.27
CA GLY A 201 1.03 14.62 12.20
C GLY A 201 0.06 13.57 11.62
N HIS A 202 0.00 13.40 10.30
CA HIS A 202 -0.73 12.29 9.69
C HIS A 202 -0.04 10.95 9.97
N ARG A 203 -0.83 9.92 10.17
CA ARG A 203 -0.33 8.54 10.11
C ARG A 203 -0.19 8.15 8.65
N LEU A 204 0.98 7.68 8.25
CA LEU A 204 1.31 7.40 6.86
C LEU A 204 1.42 5.90 6.58
N ALA A 205 0.85 5.47 5.46
CA ALA A 205 1.01 4.15 4.89
C ALA A 205 1.43 4.26 3.42
N PRO A 206 2.70 4.59 3.15
CA PRO A 206 3.21 4.64 1.79
C PRO A 206 3.14 3.27 1.13
N HIS A 207 2.75 3.28 -0.15
CA HIS A 207 2.76 2.12 -1.03
C HIS A 207 3.99 2.20 -1.91
N ILE A 208 4.76 1.13 -1.97
CA ILE A 208 5.88 0.96 -2.90
C ILE A 208 5.52 -0.18 -3.83
N ILE A 209 5.50 0.10 -5.12
CA ILE A 209 5.12 -0.88 -6.14
C ILE A 209 6.40 -1.48 -6.72
N ILE A 210 6.63 -2.75 -6.43
CA ILE A 210 7.77 -3.52 -6.90
C ILE A 210 7.62 -3.79 -8.39
N GLY A 211 8.59 -3.41 -9.20
CA GLY A 211 8.56 -3.51 -10.66
C GLY A 211 7.72 -2.43 -11.33
N HIS A 212 7.61 -1.26 -10.73
CA HIS A 212 6.71 -0.21 -11.19
C HIS A 212 7.03 0.33 -12.59
N HIS A 213 8.29 0.32 -12.99
CA HIS A 213 8.70 0.68 -14.34
C HIS A 213 8.49 -0.50 -15.29
N PHE A 214 7.25 -0.70 -15.75
CA PHE A 214 6.86 -1.77 -16.69
C PHE A 214 7.29 -3.19 -16.28
N GLY A 215 7.43 -3.43 -14.98
CA GLY A 215 7.89 -4.69 -14.39
C GLY A 215 9.38 -4.74 -14.06
N GLU A 216 10.13 -3.69 -14.34
CA GLU A 216 11.55 -3.56 -13.99
C GLU A 216 11.73 -2.81 -12.66
N LEU A 217 12.70 -3.23 -11.86
CA LEU A 217 13.09 -2.54 -10.64
C LEU A 217 13.97 -1.32 -10.99
N ARG A 218 13.56 -0.14 -10.60
CA ARG A 218 14.28 1.12 -10.83
C ARG A 218 14.29 2.05 -9.62
N GLY A 219 13.14 2.36 -9.07
CA GLY A 219 12.95 3.36 -8.02
C GLY A 219 12.70 2.81 -6.63
N GLU A 220 12.57 1.50 -6.44
CA GLU A 220 12.16 0.87 -5.18
C GLU A 220 13.12 1.18 -4.02
N TRP A 221 14.44 1.14 -4.29
CA TRP A 221 15.47 1.44 -3.29
C TRP A 221 15.38 2.87 -2.80
N ARG A 222 15.20 3.81 -3.74
CA ARG A 222 15.03 5.22 -3.43
C ARG A 222 13.74 5.48 -2.67
N ALA A 223 12.65 4.82 -3.05
CA ALA A 223 11.37 4.90 -2.33
C ALA A 223 11.51 4.37 -0.90
N LEU A 224 12.18 3.24 -0.69
CA LEU A 224 12.46 2.69 0.64
C LEU A 224 13.33 3.63 1.48
N GLU A 225 14.32 4.26 0.89
CA GLU A 225 15.16 5.26 1.55
C GLU A 225 14.34 6.48 2.01
N MET A 226 13.52 7.05 1.13
CA MET A 226 12.65 8.19 1.46
C MET A 226 11.73 7.85 2.63
N VAL A 227 11.09 6.69 2.58
CA VAL A 227 10.17 6.22 3.63
C VAL A 227 10.88 6.00 4.96
N ALA A 228 12.09 5.42 4.95
CA ALA A 228 12.90 5.21 6.15
C ALA A 228 13.32 6.53 6.80
N ARG A 229 13.64 7.56 6.00
CA ARG A 229 14.00 8.90 6.50
C ARG A 229 12.82 9.65 7.12
N VAL A 230 11.65 9.55 6.51
CA VAL A 230 10.43 10.22 7.01
C VAL A 230 9.93 9.55 8.30
N GLY A 231 10.14 8.26 8.46
CA GLY A 231 9.66 7.50 9.61
C GLY A 231 8.14 7.38 9.61
N VAL A 232 7.63 6.36 8.93
CA VAL A 232 6.20 6.12 8.74
C VAL A 232 5.65 5.09 9.72
N GLU A 233 4.34 4.94 9.80
CA GLU A 233 3.69 4.00 10.72
C GLU A 233 3.59 2.57 10.16
N THR A 234 3.63 2.43 8.84
CA THR A 234 3.65 1.12 8.16
C THR A 234 4.09 1.32 6.71
N ILE A 235 4.63 0.27 6.09
CA ILE A 235 5.00 0.24 4.67
C ILE A 235 4.16 -0.82 3.97
N ILE A 236 3.56 -0.47 2.84
CA ILE A 236 2.81 -1.39 2.01
C ILE A 236 3.62 -1.69 0.74
N LEU A 237 4.00 -2.93 0.56
CA LEU A 237 4.61 -3.41 -0.67
C LEU A 237 3.53 -4.04 -1.55
N VAL A 238 3.41 -3.60 -2.76
CA VAL A 238 2.58 -4.21 -3.80
C VAL A 238 3.46 -4.65 -4.96
N VAL A 239 3.02 -5.63 -5.73
CA VAL A 239 3.81 -6.13 -6.85
C VAL A 239 3.11 -5.78 -8.14
N PHE A 240 3.86 -5.20 -9.05
CA PHE A 240 3.37 -4.79 -10.35
C PHE A 240 2.66 -5.93 -11.08
N LYS A 241 1.51 -5.60 -11.64
CA LYS A 241 0.82 -6.39 -12.65
C LYS A 241 0.03 -5.45 -13.55
N THR A 242 -0.12 -5.80 -14.81
CA THR A 242 -1.04 -5.10 -15.70
C THR A 242 -2.49 -5.43 -15.36
N LEU A 243 -3.37 -4.46 -15.41
CA LEU A 243 -4.81 -4.64 -15.20
C LEU A 243 -5.59 -4.59 -16.52
N ASP A 244 -4.99 -4.03 -17.57
CA ASP A 244 -5.65 -3.78 -18.86
C ASP A 244 -5.20 -4.72 -19.99
N ALA A 245 -4.06 -5.36 -19.84
CA ALA A 245 -3.50 -6.26 -20.85
C ALA A 245 -2.81 -7.46 -20.21
N PRO A 246 -2.72 -8.62 -20.88
CA PRO A 246 -1.84 -9.69 -20.46
C PRO A 246 -0.38 -9.21 -20.44
N ALA A 247 0.44 -9.87 -19.66
CA ALA A 247 1.88 -9.65 -19.70
C ALA A 247 2.39 -9.86 -21.14
N THR A 248 3.14 -8.89 -21.63
CA THR A 248 3.74 -8.88 -22.98
C THR A 248 5.24 -8.64 -22.81
N ASP A 249 5.99 -8.65 -23.90
CA ASP A 249 7.43 -8.28 -23.86
C ASP A 249 7.67 -6.86 -23.35
N TYR A 250 6.64 -5.99 -23.44
CA TYR A 250 6.67 -4.61 -22.95
C TYR A 250 6.39 -4.52 -21.43
N PHE A 251 5.55 -5.45 -20.90
CA PHE A 251 5.23 -5.50 -19.47
C PHE A 251 5.75 -6.79 -18.88
N LYS A 252 6.84 -6.72 -18.16
CA LYS A 252 7.36 -7.84 -17.38
C LYS A 252 6.60 -7.97 -16.06
N VAL A 253 6.71 -9.11 -15.44
CA VAL A 253 6.22 -9.35 -14.08
C VAL A 253 7.46 -9.57 -13.22
N PRO A 254 7.65 -8.80 -12.12
CA PRO A 254 8.74 -9.04 -11.19
C PRO A 254 8.72 -10.49 -10.73
N ASN A 255 9.87 -11.12 -10.69
CA ASN A 255 9.93 -12.51 -10.25
C ASN A 255 9.84 -12.61 -8.71
N PRO A 256 9.58 -13.80 -8.14
CA PRO A 256 9.49 -13.99 -6.69
C PRO A 256 10.77 -13.66 -5.92
N GLU A 257 11.95 -13.81 -6.52
CA GLU A 257 13.23 -13.49 -5.91
C GLU A 257 13.41 -11.97 -5.78
N GLU A 258 13.16 -11.21 -6.84
CA GLU A 258 13.15 -9.74 -6.82
C GLU A 258 12.18 -9.20 -5.76
N THR A 259 10.96 -9.77 -5.70
CA THR A 259 9.97 -9.41 -4.67
C THR A 259 10.50 -9.68 -3.26
N SER A 260 11.13 -10.83 -3.05
CA SER A 260 11.69 -11.22 -1.75
C SER A 260 12.86 -10.35 -1.33
N ASN A 261 13.73 -9.97 -2.27
CA ASN A 261 14.84 -9.04 -2.02
C ASN A 261 14.33 -7.68 -1.52
N ILE A 262 13.34 -7.09 -2.21
CA ILE A 262 12.72 -5.82 -1.79
C ILE A 262 12.09 -5.94 -0.40
N CYS A 263 11.37 -7.04 -0.12
CA CYS A 263 10.77 -7.28 1.20
C CYS A 263 11.83 -7.37 2.31
N ALA A 264 12.93 -8.09 2.06
CA ALA A 264 14.00 -8.27 3.04
C ALA A 264 14.74 -6.94 3.32
N ILE A 265 15.08 -6.20 2.28
CA ILE A 265 15.73 -4.89 2.41
C ILE A 265 14.79 -3.88 3.11
N ALA A 266 13.51 -3.87 2.77
CA ALA A 266 12.53 -3.05 3.47
C ALA A 266 12.54 -3.34 4.98
N ARG A 267 12.61 -4.62 5.39
CA ARG A 267 12.70 -5.04 6.81
C ARG A 267 14.00 -4.58 7.46
N ILE A 268 15.12 -4.71 6.77
CA ILE A 268 16.43 -4.33 7.33
C ILE A 268 16.52 -2.80 7.54
N LEU A 269 16.03 -2.02 6.58
CA LEU A 269 15.98 -0.57 6.66
C LEU A 269 14.98 -0.03 7.69
N ASN A 270 13.91 -0.79 7.96
CA ASN A 270 12.82 -0.39 8.86
C ASN A 270 12.56 -1.49 9.90
N PRO A 271 13.47 -1.65 10.87
CA PRO A 271 13.48 -2.80 11.79
C PRO A 271 12.26 -2.93 12.67
N ASP A 272 11.63 -1.84 13.06
CA ASP A 272 10.49 -1.74 13.99
C ASP A 272 9.19 -1.26 13.34
N ILE A 273 9.20 -1.03 12.00
CA ILE A 273 8.02 -0.62 11.24
C ILE A 273 7.31 -1.85 10.67
N PRO A 274 5.97 -2.00 10.85
CA PRO A 274 5.23 -3.07 10.18
C PRO A 274 5.32 -2.96 8.65
N ILE A 275 5.76 -4.05 7.99
CA ILE A 275 5.85 -4.15 6.53
C ILE A 275 4.83 -5.16 6.06
N ARG A 276 4.09 -4.83 5.02
CA ARG A 276 2.90 -5.54 4.60
C ARG A 276 2.89 -5.80 3.10
N LEU A 277 2.57 -7.03 2.71
CA LEU A 277 2.33 -7.37 1.31
C LEU A 277 0.86 -7.05 0.98
N GLY A 278 0.66 -6.02 0.17
CA GLY A 278 -0.65 -5.47 -0.20
C GLY A 278 -1.48 -6.41 -1.08
N CYS A 279 -2.69 -5.98 -1.42
CA CYS A 279 -3.69 -6.80 -2.12
C CYS A 279 -3.37 -6.97 -3.62
N ILE A 280 -2.64 -6.04 -4.25
CA ILE A 280 -2.29 -6.09 -5.67
C ILE A 280 -0.96 -6.81 -5.82
N ARG A 281 -1.01 -7.96 -6.51
CA ARG A 281 0.14 -8.74 -6.95
C ARG A 281 -0.26 -9.72 -8.05
N PRO A 282 0.71 -10.21 -8.84
CA PRO A 282 0.47 -11.22 -9.87
C PRO A 282 -0.24 -12.47 -9.31
N ALA A 283 -1.09 -13.07 -10.13
CA ALA A 283 -1.79 -14.32 -9.79
C ALA A 283 -0.87 -15.54 -10.01
N HIS A 284 -1.44 -16.70 -10.28
CA HIS A 284 -0.69 -17.90 -10.67
C HIS A 284 0.19 -17.65 -11.92
N PRO A 285 1.42 -18.21 -11.99
CA PRO A 285 2.03 -19.14 -11.02
C PRO A 285 2.81 -18.45 -9.88
N TRP A 286 3.06 -17.16 -9.95
CA TRP A 286 4.00 -16.43 -9.10
C TRP A 286 3.50 -16.18 -7.67
N LYS A 287 2.18 -16.08 -7.47
CA LYS A 287 1.60 -15.64 -6.19
C LYS A 287 2.08 -16.45 -4.99
N ALA A 288 2.08 -17.77 -5.10
CA ALA A 288 2.50 -18.65 -3.99
C ALA A 288 3.97 -18.46 -3.60
N ALA A 289 4.84 -18.32 -4.59
CA ALA A 289 6.27 -18.11 -4.37
C ALA A 289 6.54 -16.74 -3.77
N MET A 290 5.87 -15.68 -4.27
CA MET A 290 5.98 -14.31 -3.74
C MET A 290 5.52 -14.23 -2.28
N GLU A 291 4.39 -14.84 -1.93
CA GLU A 291 3.86 -14.83 -0.57
C GLU A 291 4.77 -15.56 0.42
N ARG A 292 5.32 -16.72 0.04
CA ARG A 292 6.29 -17.45 0.88
C ARG A 292 7.59 -16.68 1.02
N GLY A 293 8.14 -16.20 -0.09
CA GLY A 293 9.35 -15.37 -0.09
C GLY A 293 9.19 -14.11 0.76
N ALA A 294 8.02 -13.47 0.75
CA ALA A 294 7.73 -12.33 1.61
C ALA A 294 7.73 -12.72 3.10
N ILE A 295 7.15 -13.87 3.48
CA ILE A 295 7.21 -14.40 4.86
C ILE A 295 8.67 -14.60 5.27
N ASP A 296 9.46 -15.27 4.43
CA ASP A 296 10.87 -15.56 4.67
C ASP A 296 11.73 -14.28 4.70
N SER A 297 11.23 -13.20 4.10
CA SER A 297 11.82 -11.85 4.11
C SER A 297 11.30 -10.93 5.22
N GLY A 298 10.58 -11.49 6.23
CA GLY A 298 10.24 -10.77 7.44
C GLY A 298 9.01 -9.87 7.38
N ILE A 299 8.06 -10.13 6.46
CA ILE A 299 6.78 -9.42 6.36
C ILE A 299 5.89 -9.67 7.60
N ASN A 300 5.09 -8.68 8.00
CA ASN A 300 4.15 -8.75 9.12
C ASN A 300 2.72 -9.12 8.71
N THR A 301 2.31 -8.73 7.50
CA THR A 301 0.94 -8.91 7.04
C THR A 301 0.91 -9.28 5.56
N ILE A 302 0.00 -10.18 5.19
CA ILE A 302 -0.31 -10.49 3.79
C ILE A 302 -1.82 -10.31 3.57
N ALA A 303 -2.18 -9.49 2.55
CA ALA A 303 -3.56 -9.34 2.14
C ALA A 303 -3.98 -10.50 1.21
N TYR A 304 -5.14 -11.10 1.42
CA TYR A 304 -5.71 -12.17 0.59
C TYR A 304 -4.70 -13.31 0.31
N PRO A 305 -4.19 -14.01 1.32
CA PRO A 305 -3.21 -15.07 1.14
C PRO A 305 -3.80 -16.27 0.41
N LEU A 306 -2.94 -17.08 -0.23
CA LEU A 306 -3.34 -18.41 -0.67
C LEU A 306 -3.41 -19.39 0.53
N GLN A 307 -4.25 -20.43 0.43
CA GLN A 307 -4.31 -21.48 1.45
C GLN A 307 -2.92 -22.09 1.72
N GLY A 308 -2.18 -22.39 0.68
CA GLY A 308 -0.81 -22.92 0.83
C GLY A 308 0.18 -21.97 1.52
N THR A 309 -0.10 -20.68 1.56
CA THR A 309 0.67 -19.67 2.31
C THR A 309 0.30 -19.71 3.80
N ILE A 310 -0.97 -19.88 4.10
CA ILE A 310 -1.47 -20.06 5.47
C ILE A 310 -0.86 -21.32 6.09
N ASP A 311 -0.88 -22.42 5.33
CA ASP A 311 -0.31 -23.72 5.76
C ASP A 311 1.20 -23.61 5.94
N TYR A 312 1.89 -22.90 5.05
CA TYR A 312 3.33 -22.63 5.17
C TYR A 312 3.65 -21.87 6.45
N ALA A 313 2.93 -20.79 6.72
CA ALA A 313 3.12 -19.99 7.93
C ALA A 313 2.97 -20.82 9.21
N LYS A 314 1.94 -21.65 9.28
CA LYS A 314 1.72 -22.60 10.40
C LYS A 314 2.85 -23.61 10.52
N LYS A 315 3.30 -24.18 9.39
CA LYS A 315 4.39 -25.18 9.34
C LYS A 315 5.70 -24.66 9.91
N ILE A 316 6.02 -23.37 9.68
CA ILE A 316 7.24 -22.74 10.19
C ILE A 316 7.06 -22.10 11.60
N GLY A 317 5.93 -22.35 12.25
CA GLY A 317 5.67 -21.95 13.64
C GLY A 317 5.25 -20.49 13.81
N LEU A 318 4.68 -19.86 12.80
CA LEU A 318 4.09 -18.53 12.93
C LEU A 318 2.65 -18.59 13.48
N ASN A 319 2.33 -17.65 14.38
CA ASN A 319 0.99 -17.44 14.88
C ASN A 319 0.19 -16.61 13.89
N ALA A 320 -0.53 -17.27 12.99
CA ALA A 320 -1.33 -16.60 11.99
C ALA A 320 -2.68 -16.18 12.55
N LYS A 321 -3.00 -14.88 12.44
CA LYS A 321 -4.32 -14.34 12.78
C LYS A 321 -4.95 -13.66 11.58
N PHE A 322 -6.28 -13.67 11.52
CA PHE A 322 -7.06 -13.07 10.44
C PHE A 322 -7.74 -11.79 10.93
N ILE A 323 -7.80 -10.80 10.05
CA ILE A 323 -8.53 -9.56 10.30
C ILE A 323 -9.33 -9.14 9.07
N GLU A 324 -10.52 -8.55 9.31
CA GLU A 324 -11.40 -8.00 8.27
C GLU A 324 -11.16 -6.49 8.07
N MET A 325 -9.90 -6.10 7.97
CA MET A 325 -9.48 -4.71 7.82
C MET A 325 -8.56 -4.56 6.61
N CYS A 326 -8.43 -3.34 6.11
CA CYS A 326 -7.38 -3.04 5.13
C CYS A 326 -5.99 -3.42 5.69
N CYS A 327 -5.14 -3.98 4.84
CA CYS A 327 -3.79 -4.35 5.25
C CYS A 327 -3.00 -3.17 5.86
N SER A 328 -3.27 -1.94 5.46
CA SER A 328 -2.59 -0.75 6.01
C SER A 328 -2.88 -0.51 7.50
N LEU A 329 -3.98 -1.05 8.03
CA LEU A 329 -4.41 -0.92 9.42
C LEU A 329 -4.20 -2.21 10.25
N ALA A 330 -3.69 -3.28 9.63
CA ALA A 330 -3.53 -4.60 10.23
C ALA A 330 -2.56 -4.61 11.43
#